data_e5f9b47aefbbfcbc4354144938eeba7f
#
_entry.id   e5f9b47aefbbfcbc4354144938eeba7f
#
_cell.length_a   1.000
_cell.length_b   1.000
_cell.length_c   1.000
_cell.angle_alpha   90.00
_cell.angle_beta   90.00
_cell.angle_gamma   90.00
#
_symmetry.space_group_name_H-M   'P 1'
#
loop_
_entity.id
_entity.type
_entity.pdbx_description
1 polymer ?
#
loop_
_entity_poly.entity_id
_entity_poly.type
_entity_poly.pdbx_seq_one_letter_code
_entity_poly.pdbx_strand_id
1 'polypeptide(L)'
;DPHWLDKLKEKKDKHWNAFINNNKNEIKELRQSLAEMSKECGLPIAEYRKMVDTIKRGEREAERAKKEMIEANLRLVISISKKYTNRGMQFLDLIQEGNIGLMKAVDKFEYRRGYKFSTYATWWIRQAITRAIADQARTIRIPVHMVETINKVLRTTRKLTAELNREPTNEEIAKALDMEPEKIDYVMRIKQDIASLDASIGREGDDEDSVLGDFVEDEERDSPEDSAANQILKEQLSEIIASLTDREQKIIRLRFGIGGGRPHTLEEVGAEFDVTRERIRQIEAKALRKLRHPNRSKRLKEYVEV
;
A
#
# COMPACT_ATOMS: atom_id res chain seq x y z
N ASP A 1 -5.14 19.63 53.96
CA ASP A 1 -5.58 19.90 55.35
C ASP A 1 -6.57 18.80 55.77
N PRO A 2 -6.27 17.98 56.81
CA PRO A 2 -7.13 16.87 57.26
C PRO A 2 -8.51 17.36 57.78
N HIS A 3 -8.59 18.60 58.28
CA HIS A 3 -9.80 19.20 58.84
C HIS A 3 -10.60 20.08 57.86
N TRP A 4 -10.45 19.90 56.58
CA TRP A 4 -11.10 20.71 55.54
C TRP A 4 -12.64 20.59 55.55
N LEU A 5 -13.18 19.41 55.90
CA LEU A 5 -14.62 19.17 56.02
C LEU A 5 -15.25 20.01 57.13
N ASP A 6 -14.52 20.20 58.23
CA ASP A 6 -15.00 20.98 59.36
C ASP A 6 -14.94 22.48 59.04
N LYS A 7 -13.90 22.94 58.37
CA LYS A 7 -13.80 24.32 57.85
C LYS A 7 -14.86 24.67 56.81
N LEU A 8 -15.33 23.70 56.02
CA LEU A 8 -16.40 23.92 55.03
C LEU A 8 -17.79 23.93 55.70
N LYS A 9 -17.99 23.18 56.79
CA LYS A 9 -19.22 23.21 57.58
C LYS A 9 -19.42 24.52 58.32
N GLU A 10 -18.37 25.26 58.67
CA GLU A 10 -18.43 26.59 59.26
C GLU A 10 -19.00 27.66 58.32
N LYS A 11 -18.92 27.45 56.98
CA LYS A 11 -19.64 28.28 56.02
C LYS A 11 -21.11 27.93 56.02
N LYS A 12 -21.95 28.80 56.62
CA LYS A 12 -23.43 28.68 56.82
C LYS A 12 -24.24 28.75 55.50
N ASP A 13 -23.72 28.26 54.39
CA ASP A 13 -24.40 28.26 53.07
C ASP A 13 -25.11 26.91 52.84
N LYS A 14 -26.47 26.94 52.78
CA LYS A 14 -27.29 25.74 52.60
C LYS A 14 -26.98 24.95 51.34
N HIS A 15 -26.64 25.64 50.24
CA HIS A 15 -26.30 24.98 48.97
C HIS A 15 -24.98 24.22 49.04
N TRP A 16 -23.99 24.78 49.74
CA TRP A 16 -22.68 24.17 49.94
C TRP A 16 -22.75 22.93 50.84
N ASN A 17 -23.56 22.97 51.90
CA ASN A 17 -23.75 21.81 52.77
C ASN A 17 -24.50 20.67 52.08
N ALA A 18 -25.50 20.97 51.25
CA ALA A 18 -26.19 19.96 50.45
C ALA A 18 -25.23 19.28 49.42
N PHE A 19 -24.41 20.09 48.73
CA PHE A 19 -23.40 19.57 47.79
C PHE A 19 -22.39 18.64 48.48
N ILE A 20 -21.85 19.04 49.63
CA ILE A 20 -20.88 18.25 50.37
C ILE A 20 -21.50 16.93 50.88
N ASN A 21 -22.73 16.95 51.34
CA ASN A 21 -23.40 15.75 51.86
C ASN A 21 -23.71 14.75 50.72
N ASN A 22 -24.13 15.23 49.55
CA ASN A 22 -24.44 14.40 48.41
C ASN A 22 -23.17 13.77 47.76
N ASN A 23 -22.05 14.48 47.78
CA ASN A 23 -20.82 14.05 47.07
C ASN A 23 -19.68 13.67 48.05
N LYS A 24 -19.97 13.41 49.33
CA LYS A 24 -18.98 13.18 50.38
C LYS A 24 -18.04 12.00 50.07
N ASN A 25 -18.56 10.91 49.53
CA ASN A 25 -17.77 9.72 49.23
C ASN A 25 -16.86 9.99 48.04
N GLU A 26 -17.39 10.57 46.96
CA GLU A 26 -16.62 10.93 45.75
C GLU A 26 -15.50 11.93 46.07
N ILE A 27 -15.77 12.92 46.90
CA ILE A 27 -14.74 13.89 47.33
C ILE A 27 -13.65 13.19 48.17
N LYS A 28 -14.00 12.19 48.99
CA LYS A 28 -13.00 11.42 49.75
C LYS A 28 -12.12 10.57 48.81
N GLU A 29 -12.72 9.86 47.86
CA GLU A 29 -12.00 9.05 46.87
C GLU A 29 -11.04 9.90 46.01
N LEU A 30 -11.53 11.05 45.51
CA LEU A 30 -10.70 12.00 44.78
C LEU A 30 -9.52 12.52 45.60
N ARG A 31 -9.72 12.79 46.87
CA ARG A 31 -8.63 13.24 47.74
C ARG A 31 -7.63 12.15 48.06
N GLN A 32 -8.11 10.95 48.23
CA GLN A 32 -7.23 9.80 48.44
C GLN A 32 -6.37 9.57 47.22
N SER A 33 -6.97 9.58 46.04
CA SER A 33 -6.26 9.48 44.75
C SER A 33 -5.23 10.62 44.57
N LEU A 34 -5.59 11.86 44.89
CA LEU A 34 -4.66 12.99 44.89
C LEU A 34 -3.51 12.85 45.88
N ALA A 35 -3.77 12.27 47.08
CA ALA A 35 -2.71 12.01 48.06
C ALA A 35 -1.75 10.90 47.59
N GLU A 36 -2.28 9.86 46.95
CA GLU A 36 -1.49 8.79 46.34
C GLU A 36 -0.63 9.33 45.22
N MET A 37 -1.19 10.10 44.29
CA MET A 37 -0.42 10.76 43.21
C MET A 37 0.65 11.70 43.76
N SER A 38 0.36 12.46 44.83
CA SER A 38 1.36 13.34 45.48
C SER A 38 2.51 12.55 46.08
N LYS A 39 2.26 11.34 46.60
CA LYS A 39 3.30 10.43 47.12
C LYS A 39 4.15 9.87 45.98
N GLU A 40 3.52 9.46 44.87
CA GLU A 40 4.23 8.94 43.70
C GLU A 40 5.11 10.01 43.06
N CYS A 41 4.61 11.23 42.91
CA CYS A 41 5.37 12.34 42.32
C CYS A 41 6.41 12.95 43.30
N GLY A 42 6.36 12.65 44.58
CA GLY A 42 7.26 13.20 45.59
C GLY A 42 7.10 14.69 45.85
N LEU A 43 6.03 15.34 45.35
CA LEU A 43 5.80 16.79 45.42
C LEU A 43 4.41 17.11 45.95
N PRO A 44 4.26 18.22 46.76
CA PRO A 44 2.96 18.73 47.15
C PRO A 44 2.16 19.18 45.90
N ILE A 45 0.85 18.94 45.89
CA ILE A 45 -0.05 19.25 44.75
C ILE A 45 0.07 20.71 44.30
N ALA A 46 0.23 21.65 45.25
CA ALA A 46 0.36 23.07 44.91
C ALA A 46 1.65 23.40 44.12
N GLU A 47 2.74 22.73 44.46
CA GLU A 47 4.03 22.86 43.73
C GLU A 47 3.97 22.19 42.40
N TYR A 48 3.39 21.00 42.32
CA TYR A 48 3.15 20.27 41.06
C TYR A 48 2.33 21.13 40.09
N ARG A 49 1.25 21.76 40.51
CA ARG A 49 0.45 22.68 39.70
C ARG A 49 1.28 23.86 39.16
N LYS A 50 2.04 24.51 40.05
CA LYS A 50 2.91 25.62 39.61
C LYS A 50 3.93 25.19 38.57
N MET A 51 4.50 23.99 38.74
CA MET A 51 5.46 23.40 37.76
C MET A 51 4.77 23.14 36.45
N VAL A 52 3.60 22.48 36.44
CA VAL A 52 2.82 22.20 35.22
C VAL A 52 2.39 23.50 34.53
N ASP A 53 1.95 24.49 35.26
CA ASP A 53 1.59 25.81 34.68
C ASP A 53 2.80 26.51 34.03
N THR A 54 3.97 26.37 34.65
CA THR A 54 5.23 26.92 34.07
C THR A 54 5.62 26.19 32.80
N ILE A 55 5.55 24.85 32.78
CA ILE A 55 5.81 24.03 31.60
C ILE A 55 4.83 24.41 30.48
N LYS A 56 3.52 24.40 30.75
CA LYS A 56 2.48 24.74 29.78
C LYS A 56 2.64 26.15 29.21
N ARG A 57 3.13 27.11 30.03
CA ARG A 57 3.43 28.45 29.55
C ARG A 57 4.59 28.44 28.57
N GLY A 58 5.70 27.78 28.95
CA GLY A 58 6.86 27.64 28.09
C GLY A 58 6.55 26.93 26.76
N GLU A 59 5.74 25.85 26.80
CA GLU A 59 5.28 25.15 25.60
C GLU A 59 4.48 26.07 24.67
N ARG A 60 3.50 26.84 25.20
CA ARG A 60 2.69 27.79 24.40
C ARG A 60 3.55 28.89 23.77
N GLU A 61 4.53 29.40 24.51
CA GLU A 61 5.45 30.42 23.99
C GLU A 61 6.33 29.85 22.86
N ALA A 62 6.83 28.61 23.05
CA ALA A 62 7.62 27.92 22.04
C ALA A 62 6.80 27.60 20.78
N GLU A 63 5.56 27.08 20.93
CA GLU A 63 4.66 26.81 19.81
C GLU A 63 4.32 28.09 19.04
N ARG A 64 4.04 29.17 19.74
CA ARG A 64 3.76 30.47 19.12
C ARG A 64 4.96 30.96 18.29
N ALA A 65 6.16 30.93 18.87
CA ALA A 65 7.38 31.33 18.18
C ALA A 65 7.66 30.47 16.95
N LYS A 66 7.48 29.14 17.05
CA LYS A 66 7.60 28.21 15.90
C LYS A 66 6.61 28.55 14.80
N LYS A 67 5.34 28.81 15.17
CA LYS A 67 4.29 29.17 14.21
C LYS A 67 4.63 30.47 13.47
N GLU A 68 5.02 31.50 14.19
CA GLU A 68 5.43 32.79 13.60
C GLU A 68 6.62 32.61 12.66
N MET A 69 7.58 31.76 13.04
CA MET A 69 8.75 31.46 12.20
C MET A 69 8.37 30.69 10.92
N ILE A 70 7.44 29.74 11.00
CA ILE A 70 6.93 29.01 9.82
C ILE A 70 6.22 29.97 8.89
N GLU A 71 5.24 30.75 9.38
CA GLU A 71 4.44 31.69 8.59
C GLU A 71 5.31 32.72 7.85
N ALA A 72 6.32 33.27 8.50
CA ALA A 72 7.24 34.19 7.90
C ALA A 72 8.06 33.60 6.73
N ASN A 73 8.22 32.27 6.68
CA ASN A 73 9.06 31.60 5.68
C ASN A 73 8.25 30.78 4.63
N LEU A 74 6.91 30.82 4.62
CA LEU A 74 6.09 30.13 3.61
C LEU A 74 6.43 30.54 2.17
N ARG A 75 6.78 31.81 1.95
CA ARG A 75 7.20 32.31 0.62
C ARG A 75 8.49 31.65 0.12
N LEU A 76 9.38 31.26 1.02
CA LEU A 76 10.60 30.51 0.68
C LEU A 76 10.24 29.12 0.11
N VAL A 77 9.28 28.42 0.74
CA VAL A 77 8.79 27.12 0.26
C VAL A 77 8.25 27.25 -1.17
N ILE A 78 7.37 28.22 -1.42
CA ILE A 78 6.81 28.47 -2.76
C ILE A 78 7.91 28.69 -3.80
N SER A 79 8.92 29.48 -3.48
CA SER A 79 10.02 29.78 -4.41
C SER A 79 10.88 28.55 -4.75
N ILE A 80 11.00 27.60 -3.81
CA ILE A 80 11.72 26.36 -4.01
C ILE A 80 10.83 25.38 -4.81
N SER A 81 9.56 25.21 -4.41
CA SER A 81 8.60 24.29 -5.06
C SER A 81 8.40 24.59 -6.54
N LYS A 82 8.43 25.86 -6.96
CA LYS A 82 8.37 26.27 -8.37
C LYS A 82 9.43 25.61 -9.26
N LYS A 83 10.60 25.24 -8.71
CA LYS A 83 11.67 24.58 -9.47
C LYS A 83 11.42 23.07 -9.68
N TYR A 84 10.39 22.52 -9.06
CA TYR A 84 10.04 21.11 -9.09
C TYR A 84 8.70 20.82 -9.77
N THR A 85 8.07 21.83 -10.37
CA THR A 85 6.86 21.68 -11.19
C THR A 85 7.11 20.76 -12.39
N ASN A 86 6.05 20.12 -12.88
CA ASN A 86 6.07 19.22 -14.04
C ASN A 86 6.94 17.94 -13.82
N ARG A 87 6.98 17.44 -12.59
CA ARG A 87 7.69 16.21 -12.22
C ARG A 87 6.78 15.11 -11.69
N GLY A 88 5.51 15.09 -12.14
CA GLY A 88 4.54 14.05 -11.76
C GLY A 88 3.75 14.35 -10.49
N MET A 89 3.95 15.52 -9.84
CA MET A 89 3.14 15.97 -8.70
C MET A 89 2.52 17.35 -8.97
N GLN A 90 1.34 17.58 -8.42
CA GLN A 90 0.68 18.87 -8.49
C GLN A 90 1.45 19.92 -7.67
N PHE A 91 1.42 21.18 -8.11
CA PHE A 91 2.16 22.26 -7.47
C PHE A 91 1.78 22.49 -5.99
N LEU A 92 0.48 22.34 -5.68
CA LEU A 92 0.01 22.49 -4.29
C LEU A 92 0.54 21.38 -3.37
N ASP A 93 0.64 20.15 -3.88
CA ASP A 93 1.20 19.02 -3.11
C ASP A 93 2.71 19.23 -2.85
N LEU A 94 3.44 19.75 -3.84
CA LEU A 94 4.85 20.13 -3.66
C LEU A 94 5.03 21.22 -2.58
N ILE A 95 4.09 22.18 -2.50
CA ILE A 95 4.10 23.19 -1.45
C ILE A 95 3.85 22.55 -0.10
N GLN A 96 2.88 21.64 0.03
CA GLN A 96 2.58 21.00 1.31
C GLN A 96 3.73 20.14 1.80
N GLU A 97 4.32 19.33 0.94
CA GLU A 97 5.52 18.55 1.30
C GLU A 97 6.70 19.47 1.68
N GLY A 98 6.84 20.58 0.96
CA GLY A 98 7.82 21.62 1.30
C GLY A 98 7.56 22.27 2.66
N ASN A 99 6.30 22.51 3.02
CA ASN A 99 5.90 23.02 4.34
C ASN A 99 6.23 22.02 5.45
N ILE A 100 6.03 20.72 5.23
CA ILE A 100 6.44 19.66 6.16
C ILE A 100 7.96 19.70 6.37
N GLY A 101 8.72 19.90 5.29
CA GLY A 101 10.17 20.11 5.36
C GLY A 101 10.54 21.36 6.15
N LEU A 102 9.83 22.47 5.96
CA LEU A 102 10.03 23.72 6.70
C LEU A 102 9.75 23.55 8.21
N MET A 103 8.66 22.88 8.58
CA MET A 103 8.33 22.57 9.98
C MET A 103 9.46 21.78 10.65
N LYS A 104 9.98 20.74 9.99
CA LYS A 104 11.14 19.97 10.49
C LYS A 104 12.40 20.83 10.62
N ALA A 105 12.58 21.79 9.73
CA ALA A 105 13.71 22.73 9.83
C ALA A 105 13.58 23.66 11.04
N VAL A 106 12.38 24.19 11.31
CA VAL A 106 12.11 25.06 12.48
C VAL A 106 12.35 24.29 13.77
N ASP A 107 11.88 23.05 13.87
CA ASP A 107 12.06 22.21 15.07
C ASP A 107 13.52 21.93 15.41
N LYS A 108 14.37 21.78 14.38
CA LYS A 108 15.77 21.39 14.54
C LYS A 108 16.76 22.56 14.39
N PHE A 109 16.27 23.80 14.22
CA PHE A 109 17.14 24.95 14.01
C PHE A 109 17.80 25.42 15.30
N GLU A 110 19.11 25.47 15.29
CA GLU A 110 19.94 25.97 16.39
C GLU A 110 20.53 27.35 16.03
N TYR A 111 19.87 28.43 16.43
CA TYR A 111 20.31 29.80 16.11
C TYR A 111 21.71 30.13 16.63
N ARG A 112 22.14 29.49 17.71
CA ARG A 112 23.46 29.69 18.34
C ARG A 112 24.65 29.34 17.42
N ARG A 113 24.40 28.55 16.38
CA ARG A 113 25.44 28.19 15.39
C ARG A 113 25.78 29.32 14.41
N GLY A 114 25.07 30.45 14.44
CA GLY A 114 25.37 31.65 13.67
C GLY A 114 25.01 31.59 12.18
N TYR A 115 24.43 30.51 11.69
CA TYR A 115 23.99 30.40 10.28
C TYR A 115 22.59 31.00 10.09
N LYS A 116 22.35 31.56 8.88
CA LYS A 116 21.00 32.02 8.51
C LYS A 116 20.02 30.84 8.41
N PHE A 117 18.84 31.03 8.99
CA PHE A 117 17.78 30.01 8.94
C PHE A 117 17.45 29.53 7.52
N SER A 118 17.40 30.48 6.55
CA SER A 118 17.07 30.13 5.16
C SER A 118 18.03 29.10 4.53
N THR A 119 19.31 29.13 4.91
CA THR A 119 20.32 28.18 4.42
C THR A 119 19.97 26.74 4.90
N TYR A 120 19.65 26.62 6.18
CA TYR A 120 19.26 25.34 6.78
C TYR A 120 17.90 24.85 6.29
N ALA A 121 16.90 25.74 6.27
CA ALA A 121 15.55 25.41 5.81
C ALA A 121 15.51 24.98 4.35
N THR A 122 16.30 25.61 3.47
CA THR A 122 16.36 25.23 2.04
C THR A 122 16.75 23.76 1.85
N TRP A 123 17.65 23.24 2.68
CA TRP A 123 18.05 21.83 2.59
C TRP A 123 16.90 20.90 2.97
N TRP A 124 16.20 21.19 4.08
CA TRP A 124 15.07 20.37 4.54
C TRP A 124 13.87 20.43 3.59
N ILE A 125 13.56 21.63 3.08
CA ILE A 125 12.48 21.82 2.10
C ILE A 125 12.79 21.02 0.82
N ARG A 126 14.00 21.14 0.30
CA ARG A 126 14.43 20.41 -0.90
C ARG A 126 14.40 18.91 -0.68
N GLN A 127 14.87 18.43 0.46
CA GLN A 127 14.88 17.02 0.81
C GLN A 127 13.45 16.45 0.88
N ALA A 128 12.52 17.17 1.53
CA ALA A 128 11.12 16.77 1.64
C ALA A 128 10.47 16.68 0.25
N ILE A 129 10.59 17.72 -0.57
CA ILE A 129 10.04 17.76 -1.93
C ILE A 129 10.60 16.63 -2.80
N THR A 130 11.94 16.45 -2.81
CA THR A 130 12.57 15.42 -3.64
C THR A 130 12.15 14.02 -3.22
N ARG A 131 12.02 13.80 -1.93
CA ARG A 131 11.54 12.51 -1.40
C ARG A 131 10.07 12.27 -1.75
N ALA A 132 9.22 13.29 -1.61
CA ALA A 132 7.81 13.18 -1.98
C ALA A 132 7.64 12.86 -3.47
N ILE A 133 8.38 13.52 -4.36
CA ILE A 133 8.40 13.21 -5.80
C ILE A 133 8.81 11.74 -6.03
N ALA A 134 9.85 11.25 -5.36
CA ALA A 134 10.28 9.88 -5.53
C ALA A 134 9.25 8.85 -5.05
N ASP A 135 8.50 9.18 -3.99
CA ASP A 135 7.52 8.26 -3.36
C ASP A 135 6.12 8.32 -4.00
N GLN A 136 5.70 9.47 -4.56
CA GLN A 136 4.30 9.74 -4.91
C GLN A 136 4.06 10.17 -6.36
N ALA A 137 5.10 10.58 -7.12
CA ALA A 137 4.93 11.13 -8.47
C ALA A 137 4.49 10.09 -9.52
N ARG A 138 4.65 8.80 -9.26
CA ARG A 138 4.31 7.72 -10.20
C ARG A 138 3.09 6.95 -9.73
N THR A 139 2.18 6.62 -10.65
CA THR A 139 1.02 5.77 -10.39
C THR A 139 1.45 4.38 -9.88
N ILE A 140 2.47 3.79 -10.50
CA ILE A 140 3.12 2.58 -9.99
C ILE A 140 4.35 3.02 -9.21
N ARG A 141 4.28 2.91 -7.87
CA ARG A 141 5.34 3.36 -6.98
C ARG A 141 6.64 2.59 -7.19
N ILE A 142 7.74 3.32 -7.33
CA ILE A 142 9.10 2.78 -7.43
C ILE A 142 9.86 3.11 -6.15
N PRO A 143 10.65 2.18 -5.58
CA PRO A 143 11.49 2.45 -4.41
C PRO A 143 12.49 3.59 -4.66
N VAL A 144 12.76 4.40 -3.63
CA VAL A 144 13.61 5.62 -3.73
C VAL A 144 15.00 5.32 -4.30
N HIS A 145 15.65 4.22 -3.87
CA HIS A 145 16.96 3.83 -4.40
C HIS A 145 16.95 3.54 -5.91
N MET A 146 15.84 3.02 -6.44
CA MET A 146 15.68 2.79 -7.87
C MET A 146 15.48 4.11 -8.63
N VAL A 147 14.73 5.06 -8.06
CA VAL A 147 14.59 6.42 -8.62
C VAL A 147 15.96 7.11 -8.68
N GLU A 148 16.78 6.96 -7.64
CA GLU A 148 18.16 7.49 -7.63
C GLU A 148 19.02 6.84 -8.72
N THR A 149 18.88 5.52 -8.91
CA THR A 149 19.59 4.78 -9.98
C THR A 149 19.15 5.27 -11.36
N ILE A 150 17.82 5.38 -11.61
CA ILE A 150 17.27 5.94 -12.85
C ILE A 150 17.87 7.35 -13.12
N ASN A 151 17.91 8.21 -12.11
CA ASN A 151 18.47 9.55 -12.24
C ASN A 151 19.98 9.54 -12.55
N LYS A 152 20.74 8.60 -11.99
CA LYS A 152 22.16 8.40 -12.32
C LYS A 152 22.33 7.99 -13.76
N VAL A 153 21.57 6.98 -14.21
CA VAL A 153 21.57 6.51 -15.59
C VAL A 153 21.24 7.65 -16.56
N LEU A 154 20.18 8.42 -16.31
CA LEU A 154 19.78 9.55 -17.15
C LEU A 154 20.84 10.66 -17.24
N ARG A 155 21.51 10.97 -16.11
CA ARG A 155 22.61 11.97 -16.12
C ARG A 155 23.79 11.47 -16.93
N THR A 156 24.16 10.20 -16.77
CA THR A 156 25.27 9.60 -17.51
C THR A 156 24.96 9.49 -19.00
N THR A 157 23.74 9.09 -19.36
CA THR A 157 23.28 9.09 -20.75
C THR A 157 23.43 10.46 -21.38
N ARG A 158 22.92 11.52 -20.73
CA ARG A 158 23.07 12.90 -21.25
C ARG A 158 24.53 13.34 -21.40
N LYS A 159 25.40 12.96 -20.45
CA LYS A 159 26.82 13.27 -20.49
C LYS A 159 27.48 12.55 -21.68
N LEU A 160 27.25 11.26 -21.82
CA LEU A 160 27.80 10.47 -22.92
C LEU A 160 27.25 10.92 -24.30
N THR A 161 25.98 11.29 -24.37
CA THR A 161 25.40 11.86 -25.62
C THR A 161 26.12 13.14 -26.02
N ALA A 162 26.45 14.02 -25.08
CA ALA A 162 27.21 15.25 -25.35
C ALA A 162 28.67 14.97 -25.75
N GLU A 163 29.30 13.93 -25.21
CA GLU A 163 30.68 13.55 -25.54
C GLU A 163 30.78 12.81 -26.89
N LEU A 164 29.82 11.93 -27.17
CA LEU A 164 29.85 11.06 -28.35
C LEU A 164 29.12 11.66 -29.57
N ASN A 165 28.34 12.74 -29.38
CA ASN A 165 27.40 13.32 -30.37
C ASN A 165 26.41 12.31 -30.98
N ARG A 166 26.10 11.22 -30.25
CA ARG A 166 25.10 10.20 -30.58
C ARG A 166 24.53 9.62 -29.29
N GLU A 167 23.42 8.90 -29.37
CA GLU A 167 22.92 8.15 -28.26
C GLU A 167 23.87 7.02 -27.84
N PRO A 168 24.23 6.91 -26.55
CA PRO A 168 25.11 5.87 -26.05
C PRO A 168 24.40 4.53 -26.00
N THR A 169 25.13 3.42 -26.24
CA THR A 169 24.62 2.06 -26.04
C THR A 169 24.52 1.73 -24.55
N ASN A 170 23.66 0.75 -24.21
CA ASN A 170 23.52 0.29 -22.82
C ASN A 170 24.84 -0.22 -22.23
N GLU A 171 25.71 -0.81 -23.05
CA GLU A 171 27.06 -1.23 -22.67
C GLU A 171 27.99 -0.05 -22.32
N GLU A 172 27.90 1.05 -23.05
CA GLU A 172 28.69 2.26 -22.79
C GLU A 172 28.24 2.94 -21.49
N ILE A 173 26.91 2.97 -21.26
CA ILE A 173 26.34 3.47 -20.01
C ILE A 173 26.76 2.58 -18.83
N ALA A 174 26.72 1.26 -19.01
CA ALA A 174 27.09 0.27 -18.01
C ALA A 174 28.57 0.43 -17.60
N LYS A 175 29.47 0.59 -18.56
CA LYS A 175 30.89 0.89 -18.32
C LYS A 175 31.11 2.19 -17.56
N ALA A 176 30.39 3.25 -17.92
CA ALA A 176 30.52 4.55 -17.27
C ALA A 176 30.01 4.58 -15.82
N LEU A 177 29.06 3.69 -15.48
CA LEU A 177 28.46 3.56 -14.13
C LEU A 177 29.06 2.42 -13.31
N ASP A 178 29.94 1.61 -13.88
CA ASP A 178 30.50 0.38 -13.27
C ASP A 178 29.36 -0.56 -12.82
N MET A 179 28.45 -0.85 -13.77
CA MET A 179 27.27 -1.70 -13.56
C MET A 179 27.17 -2.74 -14.67
N GLU A 180 26.44 -3.84 -14.40
CA GLU A 180 26.14 -4.86 -15.40
C GLU A 180 25.15 -4.33 -16.45
N PRO A 181 25.32 -4.65 -17.77
CA PRO A 181 24.43 -4.21 -18.84
C PRO A 181 22.97 -4.61 -18.61
N GLU A 182 22.71 -5.83 -18.13
CA GLU A 182 21.37 -6.35 -17.82
C GLU A 182 20.63 -5.47 -16.81
N LYS A 183 21.38 -4.91 -15.85
CA LYS A 183 20.82 -4.00 -14.85
C LYS A 183 20.43 -2.65 -15.46
N ILE A 184 21.14 -2.17 -16.46
CA ILE A 184 20.78 -0.96 -17.20
C ILE A 184 19.49 -1.20 -18.00
N ASP A 185 19.38 -2.36 -18.69
CA ASP A 185 18.17 -2.73 -19.42
C ASP A 185 16.95 -2.80 -18.49
N TYR A 186 17.10 -3.42 -17.31
CA TYR A 186 16.05 -3.45 -16.30
C TYR A 186 15.65 -2.05 -15.82
N VAL A 187 16.62 -1.18 -15.54
CA VAL A 187 16.37 0.22 -15.13
C VAL A 187 15.64 0.99 -16.22
N MET A 188 16.00 0.77 -17.50
CA MET A 188 15.36 1.44 -18.65
C MET A 188 13.92 0.97 -18.86
N ARG A 189 13.60 -0.30 -18.61
CA ARG A 189 12.22 -0.82 -18.64
C ARG A 189 11.36 -0.20 -17.52
N ILE A 190 11.87 -0.14 -16.28
CA ILE A 190 11.16 0.46 -15.16
C ILE A 190 10.95 1.98 -15.32
N LYS A 191 11.83 2.65 -16.05
CA LYS A 191 11.74 4.09 -16.33
C LYS A 191 10.51 4.45 -17.16
N GLN A 192 10.00 3.53 -17.99
CA GLN A 192 8.87 3.81 -18.88
C GLN A 192 7.67 4.36 -18.10
N ASP A 193 7.07 5.41 -18.65
CA ASP A 193 5.86 5.97 -18.12
C ASP A 193 4.65 5.16 -18.62
N ILE A 194 3.61 5.09 -17.80
CA ILE A 194 2.36 4.42 -18.17
C ILE A 194 1.57 5.31 -19.14
N ALA A 195 0.93 4.68 -20.12
CA ALA A 195 -0.03 5.32 -21.01
C ALA A 195 -1.46 5.17 -20.45
N SER A 196 -2.32 6.16 -20.67
CA SER A 196 -3.74 6.04 -20.37
C SER A 196 -4.42 5.15 -21.41
N LEU A 197 -5.32 4.27 -20.97
CA LEU A 197 -6.17 3.50 -21.88
C LEU A 197 -7.16 4.38 -22.63
N ASP A 198 -7.51 5.54 -22.07
CA ASP A 198 -8.41 6.54 -22.70
C ASP A 198 -7.65 7.48 -23.66
N ALA A 199 -6.34 7.23 -23.90
CA ALA A 199 -5.61 8.03 -24.86
C ALA A 199 -6.12 7.75 -26.28
N SER A 200 -6.53 8.79 -27.02
CA SER A 200 -6.94 8.66 -28.42
C SER A 200 -5.76 8.25 -29.29
N ILE A 201 -5.96 7.31 -30.22
CA ILE A 201 -4.93 6.82 -31.15
C ILE A 201 -5.06 7.44 -32.55
N GLY A 202 -6.15 8.17 -32.84
CA GLY A 202 -6.40 8.78 -34.14
C GLY A 202 -5.44 9.93 -34.49
N ARG A 203 -5.07 10.05 -35.80
CA ARG A 203 -4.51 11.29 -36.34
C ARG A 203 -5.66 12.32 -36.47
N GLU A 204 -5.34 13.63 -36.38
CA GLU A 204 -6.28 14.70 -36.67
C GLU A 204 -7.00 14.42 -38.01
N GLY A 205 -8.29 13.98 -37.92
CA GLY A 205 -9.14 13.72 -39.10
C GLY A 205 -9.67 12.29 -39.28
N ASP A 206 -9.15 11.30 -38.58
CA ASP A 206 -9.72 9.94 -38.50
C ASP A 206 -10.48 9.77 -37.18
N ASP A 207 -11.53 8.93 -37.20
CA ASP A 207 -12.48 8.69 -36.11
C ASP A 207 -11.93 9.01 -34.71
N GLU A 208 -12.33 10.19 -34.18
CA GLU A 208 -11.92 10.72 -32.86
C GLU A 208 -12.26 9.79 -31.69
N ASP A 209 -13.02 8.72 -31.92
CA ASP A 209 -13.60 7.86 -30.91
C ASP A 209 -12.72 6.63 -30.52
N SER A 210 -11.64 6.34 -31.25
CA SER A 210 -10.79 5.17 -30.99
C SER A 210 -9.78 5.44 -29.86
N VAL A 211 -9.90 4.71 -28.77
CA VAL A 211 -8.98 4.80 -27.62
C VAL A 211 -8.05 3.60 -27.55
N LEU A 212 -6.88 3.76 -26.87
CA LEU A 212 -5.91 2.70 -26.70
C LEU A 212 -6.51 1.44 -26.06
N GLY A 213 -7.50 1.62 -25.20
CA GLY A 213 -8.19 0.52 -24.53
C GLY A 213 -8.93 -0.44 -25.46
N ASP A 214 -9.39 0.05 -26.63
CA ASP A 214 -10.12 -0.77 -27.60
C ASP A 214 -9.22 -1.78 -28.33
N PHE A 215 -7.90 -1.56 -28.29
CA PHE A 215 -6.89 -2.42 -28.93
C PHE A 215 -6.23 -3.40 -27.98
N VAL A 216 -6.54 -3.34 -26.68
CA VAL A 216 -6.01 -4.25 -25.68
C VAL A 216 -6.90 -5.48 -25.60
N GLU A 217 -6.36 -6.63 -26.01
CA GLU A 217 -7.05 -7.92 -25.98
C GLU A 217 -7.18 -8.44 -24.54
N ASP A 218 -8.33 -9.03 -24.20
CA ASP A 218 -8.57 -9.72 -22.96
C ASP A 218 -8.03 -11.15 -23.03
N GLU A 219 -6.81 -11.36 -22.52
CA GLU A 219 -6.15 -12.66 -22.49
C GLU A 219 -6.72 -13.64 -21.46
N GLU A 220 -7.54 -13.16 -20.50
CA GLU A 220 -8.10 -14.03 -19.45
C GLU A 220 -9.38 -14.75 -19.90
N ARG A 221 -10.03 -14.27 -20.95
CA ARG A 221 -11.22 -14.91 -21.52
C ARG A 221 -10.85 -15.86 -22.64
N ASP A 222 -11.40 -17.08 -22.52
CA ASP A 222 -11.34 -18.02 -23.63
C ASP A 222 -11.96 -17.39 -24.89
N SER A 223 -11.32 -17.63 -26.04
CA SER A 223 -11.91 -17.22 -27.31
C SER A 223 -13.29 -17.89 -27.51
N PRO A 224 -14.21 -17.31 -28.30
CA PRO A 224 -15.49 -17.97 -28.61
C PRO A 224 -15.33 -19.36 -29.19
N GLU A 225 -14.25 -19.57 -29.97
CA GLU A 225 -13.91 -20.87 -30.56
C GLU A 225 -13.48 -21.88 -29.48
N ASP A 226 -12.59 -21.46 -28.56
CA ASP A 226 -12.14 -22.30 -27.44
C ASP A 226 -13.29 -22.61 -26.49
N SER A 227 -14.15 -21.65 -26.22
CA SER A 227 -15.34 -21.82 -25.39
C SER A 227 -16.30 -22.83 -26.00
N ALA A 228 -16.54 -22.77 -27.31
CA ALA A 228 -17.36 -23.71 -28.04
C ALA A 228 -16.72 -25.11 -28.06
N ALA A 229 -15.41 -25.20 -28.33
CA ALA A 229 -14.65 -26.45 -28.29
C ALA A 229 -14.69 -27.10 -26.91
N ASN A 230 -14.51 -26.32 -25.85
CA ASN A 230 -14.62 -26.78 -24.47
C ASN A 230 -16.04 -27.25 -24.10
N GLN A 231 -17.07 -26.62 -24.65
CA GLN A 231 -18.45 -27.05 -24.44
C GLN A 231 -18.71 -28.39 -25.11
N ILE A 232 -18.31 -28.56 -26.36
CA ILE A 232 -18.44 -29.82 -27.11
C ILE A 232 -17.65 -30.93 -26.40
N LEU A 233 -16.44 -30.67 -25.95
CA LEU A 233 -15.64 -31.59 -25.16
C LEU A 233 -16.35 -32.05 -23.89
N LYS A 234 -16.96 -31.11 -23.13
CA LYS A 234 -17.75 -31.44 -21.94
C LYS A 234 -18.94 -32.33 -22.25
N GLU A 235 -19.63 -32.08 -23.35
CA GLU A 235 -20.78 -32.92 -23.78
C GLU A 235 -20.33 -34.33 -24.17
N GLN A 236 -19.29 -34.46 -25.01
CA GLN A 236 -18.74 -35.76 -25.39
C GLN A 236 -18.16 -36.53 -24.20
N LEU A 237 -17.47 -35.83 -23.28
CA LEU A 237 -16.99 -36.43 -22.03
C LEU A 237 -18.16 -36.98 -21.18
N SER A 238 -19.25 -36.20 -21.09
CA SER A 238 -20.44 -36.64 -20.37
C SER A 238 -21.11 -37.89 -20.98
N GLU A 239 -21.19 -37.94 -22.32
CA GLU A 239 -21.70 -39.14 -23.03
C GLU A 239 -20.84 -40.39 -22.79
N ILE A 240 -19.50 -40.20 -22.86
CA ILE A 240 -18.56 -41.29 -22.62
C ILE A 240 -18.65 -41.80 -21.17
N ILE A 241 -18.74 -40.90 -20.21
CA ILE A 241 -18.92 -41.24 -18.80
C ILE A 241 -20.27 -41.94 -18.57
N ALA A 242 -21.34 -41.55 -19.26
CA ALA A 242 -22.65 -42.18 -19.19
C ALA A 242 -22.64 -43.65 -19.64
N SER A 243 -21.60 -44.06 -20.41
CA SER A 243 -21.41 -45.48 -20.80
C SER A 243 -20.86 -46.38 -19.66
N LEU A 244 -20.47 -45.83 -18.53
CA LEU A 244 -20.03 -46.54 -17.33
C LEU A 244 -21.25 -46.92 -16.46
N THR A 245 -21.04 -47.78 -15.46
CA THR A 245 -22.11 -48.08 -14.45
C THR A 245 -22.33 -46.86 -13.56
N ASP A 246 -23.54 -46.67 -13.03
CA ASP A 246 -23.90 -45.48 -12.19
C ASP A 246 -22.92 -45.24 -11.03
N ARG A 247 -22.43 -46.34 -10.44
CA ARG A 247 -21.46 -46.25 -9.35
C ARG A 247 -20.08 -45.76 -9.84
N GLU A 248 -19.61 -46.26 -10.98
CA GLU A 248 -18.35 -45.84 -11.61
C GLU A 248 -18.45 -44.37 -12.07
N GLN A 249 -19.60 -43.95 -12.63
CA GLN A 249 -19.85 -42.57 -13.06
C GLN A 249 -19.72 -41.57 -11.90
N LYS A 250 -20.46 -41.87 -10.79
CA LYS A 250 -20.43 -40.97 -9.61
C LYS A 250 -19.04 -40.86 -9.03
N ILE A 251 -18.29 -41.94 -8.90
CA ILE A 251 -16.93 -41.97 -8.38
C ILE A 251 -16.00 -41.12 -9.29
N ILE A 252 -16.07 -41.31 -10.62
CA ILE A 252 -15.24 -40.50 -11.55
C ILE A 252 -15.62 -39.03 -11.51
N ARG A 253 -16.92 -38.68 -11.48
CA ARG A 253 -17.35 -37.28 -11.39
C ARG A 253 -16.86 -36.60 -10.12
N LEU A 254 -16.97 -37.20 -8.97
CA LEU A 254 -16.49 -36.66 -7.70
C LEU A 254 -14.97 -36.61 -7.66
N ARG A 255 -14.29 -37.64 -8.14
CA ARG A 255 -12.84 -37.73 -8.10
C ARG A 255 -12.15 -36.65 -8.94
N PHE A 256 -12.69 -36.35 -10.13
CA PHE A 256 -12.13 -35.36 -11.07
C PHE A 256 -12.90 -34.05 -11.10
N GLY A 257 -13.91 -33.85 -10.29
CA GLY A 257 -14.71 -32.62 -10.25
C GLY A 257 -15.53 -32.36 -11.52
N ILE A 258 -15.87 -33.41 -12.28
CA ILE A 258 -16.59 -33.29 -13.55
C ILE A 258 -18.05 -32.95 -13.27
N GLY A 259 -18.48 -31.75 -13.73
CA GLY A 259 -19.84 -31.23 -13.49
C GLY A 259 -19.88 -30.02 -12.56
N GLY A 260 -18.71 -29.35 -12.32
CA GLY A 260 -18.63 -28.08 -11.59
C GLY A 260 -18.32 -28.22 -10.10
N GLY A 261 -18.01 -29.42 -9.62
CA GLY A 261 -17.53 -29.63 -8.25
C GLY A 261 -16.01 -29.58 -8.12
N ARG A 262 -15.50 -29.45 -6.89
CA ARG A 262 -14.07 -29.60 -6.62
C ARG A 262 -13.65 -31.07 -6.77
N PRO A 263 -12.42 -31.40 -7.16
CA PRO A 263 -11.89 -32.77 -7.11
C PRO A 263 -11.84 -33.26 -5.64
N HIS A 264 -12.32 -34.49 -5.41
CA HIS A 264 -12.30 -35.11 -4.07
C HIS A 264 -11.16 -36.12 -3.94
N THR A 265 -10.64 -36.28 -2.73
CA THR A 265 -9.64 -37.30 -2.43
C THR A 265 -10.26 -38.69 -2.41
N LEU A 266 -9.45 -39.78 -2.53
CA LEU A 266 -9.94 -41.14 -2.44
C LEU A 266 -10.60 -41.49 -1.10
N GLU A 267 -10.21 -40.78 -0.05
CA GLU A 267 -10.73 -40.94 1.31
C GLU A 267 -12.11 -40.27 1.44
N GLU A 268 -12.26 -39.04 0.91
CA GLU A 268 -13.56 -38.33 0.90
C GLU A 268 -14.59 -39.10 0.09
N VAL A 269 -14.22 -39.59 -1.11
CA VAL A 269 -15.12 -40.45 -1.92
C VAL A 269 -15.41 -41.77 -1.22
N GLY A 270 -14.42 -42.37 -0.53
CA GLY A 270 -14.61 -43.56 0.27
C GLY A 270 -15.65 -43.38 1.38
N ALA A 271 -15.59 -42.25 2.08
CA ALA A 271 -16.54 -41.90 3.13
C ALA A 271 -17.97 -41.72 2.58
N GLU A 272 -18.12 -41.09 1.40
CA GLU A 272 -19.45 -40.86 0.79
C GLU A 272 -20.12 -42.15 0.31
N PHE A 273 -19.32 -43.14 -0.13
CA PHE A 273 -19.85 -44.45 -0.62
C PHE A 273 -19.76 -45.56 0.41
N ASP A 274 -19.33 -45.25 1.64
CA ASP A 274 -19.18 -46.19 2.76
C ASP A 274 -18.29 -47.41 2.39
N VAL A 275 -17.15 -47.12 1.73
CA VAL A 275 -16.15 -48.11 1.29
C VAL A 275 -14.73 -47.65 1.56
N THR A 276 -13.81 -48.62 1.64
CA THR A 276 -12.38 -48.30 1.90
C THR A 276 -11.72 -47.53 0.74
N ARG A 277 -10.74 -46.70 1.05
CA ARG A 277 -9.90 -45.98 0.08
C ARG A 277 -9.40 -46.89 -1.05
N GLU A 278 -8.91 -48.09 -0.68
CA GLU A 278 -8.37 -49.04 -1.67
C GLU A 278 -9.46 -49.57 -2.62
N ARG A 279 -10.68 -49.72 -2.14
CA ARG A 279 -11.80 -50.13 -2.98
C ARG A 279 -12.16 -49.04 -4.00
N ILE A 280 -12.14 -47.77 -3.61
CA ILE A 280 -12.36 -46.68 -4.55
C ILE A 280 -11.25 -46.64 -5.60
N ARG A 281 -9.98 -46.83 -5.20
CA ARG A 281 -8.84 -46.89 -6.13
C ARG A 281 -8.99 -48.00 -7.18
N GLN A 282 -9.48 -49.18 -6.74
CA GLN A 282 -9.73 -50.29 -7.66
C GLN A 282 -10.86 -49.98 -8.65
N ILE A 283 -11.95 -49.34 -8.19
CA ILE A 283 -13.07 -48.95 -9.06
C ILE A 283 -12.64 -47.89 -10.04
N GLU A 284 -11.90 -46.88 -9.59
CA GLU A 284 -11.34 -45.82 -10.43
C GLU A 284 -10.44 -46.43 -11.54
N ALA A 285 -9.48 -47.29 -11.16
CA ALA A 285 -8.59 -47.93 -12.12
C ALA A 285 -9.35 -48.77 -13.15
N LYS A 286 -10.41 -49.48 -12.72
CA LYS A 286 -11.26 -50.26 -13.62
C LYS A 286 -12.07 -49.37 -14.56
N ALA A 287 -12.63 -48.26 -14.05
CA ALA A 287 -13.38 -47.31 -14.86
C ALA A 287 -12.45 -46.61 -15.90
N LEU A 288 -11.28 -46.16 -15.49
CA LEU A 288 -10.28 -45.56 -16.40
C LEU A 288 -9.82 -46.55 -17.47
N ARG A 289 -9.64 -47.85 -17.13
CA ARG A 289 -9.32 -48.90 -18.13
C ARG A 289 -10.44 -49.08 -19.15
N LYS A 290 -11.70 -49.01 -18.71
CA LYS A 290 -12.86 -49.05 -19.61
C LYS A 290 -12.92 -47.83 -20.54
N LEU A 291 -12.57 -46.64 -20.03
CA LEU A 291 -12.53 -45.41 -20.83
C LEU A 291 -11.40 -45.39 -21.85
N ARG A 292 -10.25 -46.02 -21.54
CA ARG A 292 -9.11 -46.16 -22.48
C ARG A 292 -9.38 -47.08 -23.67
N HIS A 293 -10.48 -47.84 -23.68
CA HIS A 293 -10.80 -48.71 -24.80
C HIS A 293 -10.92 -47.91 -26.12
N PRO A 294 -10.32 -48.36 -27.26
CA PRO A 294 -10.28 -47.63 -28.52
C PRO A 294 -11.61 -47.06 -29.00
N ASN A 295 -12.71 -47.82 -28.81
CA ASN A 295 -14.03 -47.41 -29.26
C ASN A 295 -14.57 -46.17 -28.49
N ARG A 296 -14.02 -45.90 -27.29
CA ARG A 296 -14.39 -44.74 -26.46
C ARG A 296 -13.38 -43.61 -26.52
N SER A 297 -12.11 -43.96 -26.54
CA SER A 297 -11.01 -42.97 -26.55
C SER A 297 -10.81 -42.27 -27.90
N LYS A 298 -11.27 -42.90 -28.99
CA LYS A 298 -11.09 -42.34 -30.37
C LYS A 298 -11.74 -40.95 -30.48
N ARG A 299 -12.90 -40.73 -29.90
CA ARG A 299 -13.60 -39.42 -29.91
C ARG A 299 -12.89 -38.32 -29.11
N LEU A 300 -12.10 -38.69 -28.09
CA LEU A 300 -11.37 -37.72 -27.26
C LEU A 300 -9.95 -37.44 -27.79
N LYS A 301 -9.41 -38.30 -28.67
CA LYS A 301 -8.05 -38.09 -29.23
C LYS A 301 -7.93 -36.82 -30.02
N GLU A 302 -8.98 -36.41 -30.71
CA GLU A 302 -8.99 -35.19 -31.51
C GLU A 302 -8.79 -33.89 -30.67
N TYR A 303 -9.06 -33.96 -29.37
CA TYR A 303 -8.91 -32.83 -28.41
C TYR A 303 -7.60 -32.88 -27.60
N VAL A 304 -6.81 -33.93 -27.71
CA VAL A 304 -5.54 -34.12 -26.96
C VAL A 304 -4.32 -33.78 -27.83
N GLU A 305 -4.50 -33.72 -29.14
CA GLU A 305 -3.42 -33.46 -30.13
C GLU A 305 -3.35 -31.96 -30.54
N VAL A 306 -3.99 -31.04 -29.77
CA VAL A 306 -3.89 -29.59 -29.98
C VAL A 306 -2.96 -28.98 -28.97
#